data_0df6f0cb307cb171a665f513ac953535
#
_entry.id   0df6f0cb307cb171a665f513ac953535
#
_cell.length_a   1.000
_cell.length_b   1.000
_cell.length_c   1.000
_cell.angle_alpha   90.00
_cell.angle_beta   90.00
_cell.angle_gamma   90.00
#
_symmetry.space_group_name_H-M   'P 1'
#
loop_
_entity.id
_entity.type
_entity.pdbx_description
1 polymer ?
#
loop_
_entity_poly.entity_id
_entity_poly.type
_entity_poly.pdbx_seq_one_letter_code
_entity_poly.pdbx_strand_id
1 'polypeptide(L)'
;MPRNPADRLHDVGEFIRHQRENAQQSIRDLARAAGVSNPYLSQIERGIRKPSADILQQIARALEISAESLYVRAGILDGTPPGTSSVPEAIVNDEKLTPEQRQSLLSVYRSFITANEVAPTPPTADVPTAQSPDGNRNTAG
;
A
#
# COMPACT_ATOMS: atom_id res chain seq x y z
N MET A 1 8.46 9.15 -17.10
CA MET A 1 8.98 10.49 -16.85
C MET A 1 9.54 10.60 -15.46
N PRO A 2 10.78 11.01 -15.32
CA PRO A 2 11.30 11.20 -13.99
C PRO A 2 10.63 12.41 -13.34
N ARG A 3 10.39 12.28 -12.06
CA ARG A 3 9.84 13.37 -11.29
C ARG A 3 10.93 14.31 -10.85
N ASN A 4 10.61 15.58 -10.74
CA ASN A 4 11.59 16.50 -10.20
C ASN A 4 11.59 16.39 -8.67
N PRO A 5 12.62 16.96 -8.01
CA PRO A 5 12.72 16.82 -6.55
C PRO A 5 11.53 17.40 -5.79
N ALA A 6 10.94 18.47 -6.30
CA ALA A 6 9.80 19.08 -5.60
C ALA A 6 8.60 18.14 -5.61
N ASP A 7 8.37 17.44 -6.73
CA ASP A 7 7.28 16.48 -6.81
C ASP A 7 7.49 15.33 -5.85
N ARG A 8 8.74 14.87 -5.71
CA ARG A 8 9.04 13.77 -4.79
C ARG A 8 8.85 14.17 -3.34
N LEU A 9 9.22 15.38 -2.98
CA LEU A 9 9.00 15.85 -1.62
C LEU A 9 7.52 15.94 -1.30
N HIS A 10 6.74 16.43 -2.25
CA HIS A 10 5.30 16.51 -2.08
C HIS A 10 4.69 15.09 -1.97
N ASP A 11 5.17 14.19 -2.79
CA ASP A 11 4.67 12.82 -2.82
C ASP A 11 4.93 12.09 -1.50
N VAL A 12 6.17 12.19 -0.98
CA VAL A 12 6.49 11.52 0.28
C VAL A 12 5.74 12.17 1.43
N GLY A 13 5.59 13.49 1.40
CA GLY A 13 4.84 14.18 2.44
C GLY A 13 3.40 13.77 2.51
N GLU A 14 2.75 13.66 1.35
CA GLU A 14 1.37 13.20 1.30
C GLU A 14 1.24 11.76 1.76
N PHE A 15 2.17 10.92 1.38
CA PHE A 15 2.13 9.53 1.79
C PHE A 15 2.22 9.42 3.31
N ILE A 16 3.14 10.16 3.92
CA ILE A 16 3.28 10.17 5.37
C ILE A 16 1.98 10.65 6.03
N ARG A 17 1.40 11.70 5.49
CA ARG A 17 0.16 12.24 6.03
C ARG A 17 -0.96 11.20 5.96
N HIS A 18 -1.10 10.51 4.81
CA HIS A 18 -2.12 9.48 4.67
C HIS A 18 -1.93 8.36 5.66
N GLN A 19 -0.68 7.91 5.83
CA GLN A 19 -0.41 6.84 6.79
C GLN A 19 -0.71 7.28 8.21
N ARG A 20 -0.40 8.54 8.53
CA ARG A 20 -0.69 9.08 9.85
C ARG A 20 -2.19 9.12 10.11
N GLU A 21 -2.95 9.60 9.13
CA GLU A 21 -4.39 9.69 9.27
C GLU A 21 -5.03 8.31 9.35
N ASN A 22 -4.54 7.37 8.57
CA ASN A 22 -5.03 5.99 8.66
C ASN A 22 -4.78 5.38 10.03
N ALA A 23 -3.67 5.75 10.66
CA ALA A 23 -3.36 5.29 12.00
C ALA A 23 -4.06 6.10 13.07
N GLN A 24 -4.85 7.11 12.69
CA GLN A 24 -5.58 7.97 13.61
C GLN A 24 -4.65 8.67 14.58
N GLN A 25 -3.52 9.13 14.07
CA GLN A 25 -2.54 9.86 14.86
C GLN A 25 -2.56 11.34 14.48
N SER A 26 -2.37 12.20 15.47
CA SER A 26 -2.19 13.61 15.23
C SER A 26 -0.76 13.90 14.80
N ILE A 27 -0.53 15.11 14.28
CA ILE A 27 0.84 15.57 14.01
C ILE A 27 1.68 15.44 15.27
N ARG A 28 1.12 15.85 16.40
CA ARG A 28 1.83 15.79 17.67
C ARG A 28 2.21 14.37 18.03
N ASP A 29 1.28 13.44 17.85
CA ASP A 29 1.53 12.05 18.21
C ASP A 29 2.68 11.49 17.37
N LEU A 30 2.62 11.70 16.07
CA LEU A 30 3.65 11.17 15.19
C LEU A 30 4.99 11.86 15.43
N ALA A 31 4.98 13.17 15.62
CA ALA A 31 6.22 13.90 15.89
C ALA A 31 6.89 13.38 17.14
N ARG A 32 6.10 13.14 18.19
CA ARG A 32 6.66 12.60 19.44
C ARG A 32 7.24 11.21 19.22
N ALA A 33 6.51 10.35 18.53
CA ALA A 33 6.96 8.98 18.28
C ALA A 33 8.22 8.94 17.41
N ALA A 34 8.32 9.86 16.46
CA ALA A 34 9.46 9.91 15.55
C ALA A 34 10.63 10.73 16.10
N GLY A 35 10.42 11.44 17.22
CA GLY A 35 11.48 12.21 17.82
C GLY A 35 11.79 13.50 17.09
N VAL A 36 10.80 14.13 16.48
CA VAL A 36 10.97 15.39 15.75
C VAL A 36 9.99 16.41 16.27
N SER A 37 10.20 17.68 15.95
CA SER A 37 9.28 18.73 16.35
C SER A 37 8.03 18.73 15.49
N ASN A 38 6.95 19.28 16.05
CA ASN A 38 5.71 19.41 15.30
C ASN A 38 5.87 20.26 14.05
N PRO A 39 6.50 21.43 14.11
CA PRO A 39 6.68 22.24 12.90
C PRO A 39 7.51 21.51 11.83
N TYR A 40 8.53 20.77 12.25
CA TYR A 40 9.37 20.05 11.30
C TYR A 40 8.55 18.98 10.58
N LEU A 41 7.80 18.19 11.34
CA LEU A 41 6.97 17.15 10.71
C LEU A 41 5.91 17.77 9.80
N SER A 42 5.30 18.87 10.24
CA SER A 42 4.31 19.55 9.42
C SER A 42 4.92 20.00 8.09
N GLN A 43 6.14 20.51 8.12
CA GLN A 43 6.81 20.94 6.89
C GLN A 43 7.12 19.76 5.99
N ILE A 44 7.48 18.61 6.56
CA ILE A 44 7.72 17.42 5.78
C ILE A 44 6.42 16.98 5.08
N GLU A 45 5.32 16.98 5.81
CA GLU A 45 4.04 16.55 5.23
C GLU A 45 3.57 17.48 4.12
N ARG A 46 3.91 18.76 4.21
CA ARG A 46 3.54 19.71 3.18
C ARG A 46 4.51 19.74 2.00
N GLY A 47 5.59 18.97 2.10
CA GLY A 47 6.54 18.85 0.99
C GLY A 47 7.46 20.04 0.85
N ILE A 48 7.60 20.88 1.88
CA ILE A 48 8.45 22.03 1.83
C ILE A 48 9.76 21.84 2.59
N ARG A 49 9.98 20.64 3.12
CA ARG A 49 11.21 20.32 3.83
C ARG A 49 11.63 18.91 3.49
N LYS A 50 12.89 18.76 3.09
CA LYS A 50 13.40 17.44 2.73
C LYS A 50 13.90 16.73 3.99
N PRO A 51 13.31 15.57 4.34
CA PRO A 51 13.79 14.82 5.48
C PRO A 51 15.02 14.00 5.10
N SER A 52 15.88 13.77 6.09
CA SER A 52 17.01 12.88 5.90
C SER A 52 16.55 11.43 5.91
N ALA A 53 17.45 10.53 5.49
CA ALA A 53 17.14 9.11 5.54
C ALA A 53 16.88 8.65 6.98
N ASP A 54 17.64 9.17 7.94
CA ASP A 54 17.43 8.83 9.34
C ASP A 54 16.04 9.24 9.82
N ILE A 55 15.63 10.45 9.46
CA ILE A 55 14.30 10.95 9.86
C ILE A 55 13.21 10.11 9.22
N LEU A 56 13.36 9.77 7.95
CA LEU A 56 12.39 8.91 7.28
C LEU A 56 12.30 7.55 7.94
N GLN A 57 13.43 7.00 8.38
CA GLN A 57 13.42 5.72 9.07
C GLN A 57 12.67 5.82 10.39
N GLN A 58 12.86 6.89 11.13
CA GLN A 58 12.16 7.08 12.39
C GLN A 58 10.67 7.25 12.18
N ILE A 59 10.28 7.98 11.13
CA ILE A 59 8.87 8.14 10.81
C ILE A 59 8.26 6.79 10.41
N ALA A 60 8.99 6.02 9.59
CA ALA A 60 8.49 4.72 9.17
C ALA A 60 8.29 3.79 10.36
N ARG A 61 9.23 3.81 11.31
CA ARG A 61 9.12 2.99 12.50
C ARG A 61 7.92 3.41 13.34
N ALA A 62 7.71 4.73 13.48
CA ALA A 62 6.59 5.24 14.27
C ALA A 62 5.25 4.88 13.63
N LEU A 63 5.20 4.82 12.31
CA LEU A 63 3.98 4.46 11.57
C LEU A 63 3.87 2.97 11.33
N GLU A 64 4.90 2.20 11.69
CA GLU A 64 4.96 0.75 11.46
C GLU A 64 4.81 0.40 9.99
N ILE A 65 5.51 1.15 9.15
CA ILE A 65 5.53 0.91 7.71
C ILE A 65 6.97 0.71 7.27
N SER A 66 7.14 0.31 6.00
CA SER A 66 8.45 0.05 5.43
C SER A 66 9.22 1.34 5.21
N ALA A 67 10.44 1.41 5.73
CA ALA A 67 11.31 2.56 5.47
C ALA A 67 11.69 2.62 3.99
N GLU A 68 11.81 1.47 3.35
CA GLU A 68 12.14 1.41 1.92
C GLU A 68 11.09 2.16 1.10
N SER A 69 9.82 2.00 1.45
CA SER A 69 8.75 2.71 0.77
C SER A 69 8.97 4.23 0.81
N LEU A 70 9.35 4.74 1.97
CA LEU A 70 9.61 6.16 2.11
C LEU A 70 10.85 6.59 1.35
N TYR A 71 11.90 5.75 1.37
CA TYR A 71 13.13 6.06 0.65
C TYR A 71 12.89 6.17 -0.85
N VAL A 72 12.11 5.26 -1.41
CA VAL A 72 11.82 5.29 -2.85
C VAL A 72 10.99 6.52 -3.19
N ARG A 73 9.97 6.82 -2.39
CA ARG A 73 9.12 7.98 -2.64
C ARG A 73 9.89 9.28 -2.53
N ALA A 74 10.88 9.33 -1.63
CA ALA A 74 11.69 10.52 -1.45
C ALA A 74 12.81 10.64 -2.48
N GLY A 75 13.00 9.61 -3.30
CA GLY A 75 14.05 9.63 -4.31
C GLY A 75 15.42 9.23 -3.80
N ILE A 76 15.49 8.68 -2.59
CA ILE A 76 16.74 8.20 -2.02
C ILE A 76 17.12 6.86 -2.62
N LEU A 77 16.13 6.01 -2.84
CA LEU A 77 16.31 4.71 -3.49
C LEU A 77 15.60 4.71 -4.83
N ASP A 78 16.15 4.01 -5.79
CA ASP A 78 15.51 3.84 -7.08
C ASP A 78 14.47 2.75 -7.00
N GLY A 79 13.47 2.82 -7.89
CA GLY A 79 12.49 1.77 -8.03
C GLY A 79 11.08 2.26 -7.80
N THR A 80 10.16 1.30 -7.76
CA THR A 80 8.75 1.56 -7.51
C THR A 80 8.48 1.29 -6.04
N PRO A 81 7.82 2.24 -5.34
CA PRO A 81 7.53 2.01 -3.91
C PRO A 81 6.68 0.76 -3.73
N PRO A 82 6.96 -0.03 -2.69
CA PRO A 82 6.13 -1.20 -2.41
C PRO A 82 4.67 -0.81 -2.24
N GLY A 83 3.80 -1.62 -2.82
CA GLY A 83 2.37 -1.39 -2.72
C GLY A 83 1.80 -0.43 -3.73
N THR A 84 2.63 0.16 -4.62
CA THR A 84 2.13 1.05 -5.66
C THR A 84 1.93 0.34 -6.99
N SER A 85 2.54 -0.82 -7.18
CA SER A 85 2.35 -1.61 -8.40
C SER A 85 1.02 -2.30 -8.36
N SER A 86 0.33 -2.34 -9.50
CA SER A 86 -0.90 -3.12 -9.61
C SER A 86 -0.58 -4.61 -9.71
N VAL A 87 -1.57 -5.44 -9.43
CA VAL A 87 -1.39 -6.87 -9.56
C VAL A 87 -1.02 -7.29 -10.99
N PRO A 88 -1.69 -6.79 -12.04
CA PRO A 88 -1.27 -7.14 -13.39
C PRO A 88 0.18 -6.79 -13.69
N GLU A 89 0.60 -5.64 -13.23
CA GLU A 89 1.98 -5.21 -13.45
C GLU A 89 2.96 -6.14 -12.77
N ALA A 90 2.66 -6.55 -11.54
CA ALA A 90 3.52 -7.46 -10.80
C ALA A 90 3.62 -8.81 -11.49
N ILE A 91 2.50 -9.30 -12.03
CA ILE A 91 2.49 -10.58 -12.74
C ILE A 91 3.34 -10.51 -14.01
N VAL A 92 3.19 -9.44 -14.77
CA VAL A 92 3.94 -9.29 -16.02
C VAL A 92 5.44 -9.23 -15.76
N ASN A 93 5.84 -8.64 -14.65
CA ASN A 93 7.24 -8.45 -14.34
C ASN A 93 7.86 -9.57 -13.53
N ASP A 94 7.10 -10.61 -13.20
CA ASP A 94 7.60 -11.71 -12.39
C ASP A 94 8.38 -12.69 -13.27
N GLU A 95 9.69 -12.69 -13.10
CA GLU A 95 10.56 -13.52 -13.93
C GLU A 95 10.48 -15.00 -13.59
N LYS A 96 9.86 -15.35 -12.48
CA LYS A 96 9.70 -16.76 -12.10
C LYS A 96 8.57 -17.45 -12.85
N LEU A 97 7.74 -16.67 -13.54
CA LEU A 97 6.60 -17.22 -14.28
C LEU A 97 6.93 -17.35 -15.76
N THR A 98 6.44 -18.43 -16.36
CA THR A 98 6.50 -18.55 -17.82
C THR A 98 5.49 -17.61 -18.45
N PRO A 99 5.65 -17.27 -19.75
CA PRO A 99 4.65 -16.41 -20.41
C PRO A 99 3.24 -16.98 -20.35
N GLU A 100 3.09 -18.30 -20.49
CA GLU A 100 1.78 -18.92 -20.40
C GLU A 100 1.17 -18.77 -19.02
N GLN A 101 2.01 -18.90 -18.00
CA GLN A 101 1.54 -18.76 -16.63
C GLN A 101 1.11 -17.32 -16.33
N ARG A 102 1.85 -16.34 -16.87
CA ARG A 102 1.47 -14.94 -16.72
C ARG A 102 0.11 -14.70 -17.34
N GLN A 103 -0.11 -15.23 -18.54
CA GLN A 103 -1.40 -15.06 -19.22
C GLN A 103 -2.54 -15.68 -18.41
N SER A 104 -2.32 -16.88 -17.88
CA SER A 104 -3.35 -17.54 -17.08
C SER A 104 -3.69 -16.73 -15.84
N LEU A 105 -2.70 -16.23 -15.13
CA LEU A 105 -2.94 -15.44 -13.93
C LEU A 105 -3.64 -14.14 -14.25
N LEU A 106 -3.25 -13.48 -15.34
CA LEU A 106 -3.90 -12.25 -15.75
C LEU A 106 -5.35 -12.49 -16.10
N SER A 107 -5.65 -13.60 -16.75
CA SER A 107 -7.01 -13.95 -17.13
C SER A 107 -7.89 -14.15 -15.90
N VAL A 108 -7.38 -14.88 -14.92
CA VAL A 108 -8.11 -15.11 -13.67
C VAL A 108 -8.33 -13.80 -12.92
N TYR A 109 -7.29 -12.98 -12.84
CA TYR A 109 -7.38 -11.71 -12.16
C TYR A 109 -8.46 -10.83 -12.79
N ARG A 110 -8.45 -10.70 -14.12
CA ARG A 110 -9.42 -9.89 -14.82
C ARG A 110 -10.85 -10.43 -14.61
N SER A 111 -10.97 -11.73 -14.57
CA SER A 111 -12.26 -12.36 -14.34
C SER A 111 -12.84 -11.96 -13.00
N PHE A 112 -12.02 -11.97 -11.95
CA PHE A 112 -12.46 -11.56 -10.63
C PHE A 112 -12.83 -10.08 -10.60
N ILE A 113 -12.03 -9.24 -11.21
CA ILE A 113 -12.29 -7.81 -11.20
C ILE A 113 -13.59 -7.50 -11.94
N THR A 114 -13.79 -8.12 -13.10
CA THR A 114 -15.03 -7.93 -13.87
C THR A 114 -16.24 -8.36 -13.07
N ALA A 115 -16.16 -9.50 -12.40
CA ALA A 115 -17.28 -9.98 -11.59
C ALA A 115 -17.58 -9.02 -10.46
N ASN A 116 -16.56 -8.46 -9.84
CA ASN A 116 -16.77 -7.53 -8.74
C ASN A 116 -17.40 -6.23 -9.20
N GLU A 117 -17.06 -5.79 -10.40
CA GLU A 117 -17.63 -4.56 -10.94
C GLU A 117 -19.08 -4.72 -11.33
N VAL A 118 -19.43 -5.89 -11.86
CA VAL A 118 -20.79 -6.14 -12.30
C VAL A 118 -21.71 -6.41 -11.11
N ALA A 119 -21.23 -7.18 -10.14
CA ALA A 119 -22.05 -7.60 -9.01
C ALA A 119 -21.18 -7.57 -7.75
N PRO A 120 -20.90 -6.38 -7.20
CA PRO A 120 -20.07 -6.32 -6.00
C PRO A 120 -20.74 -7.05 -4.85
N THR A 121 -19.98 -7.86 -4.16
CA THR A 121 -20.45 -8.59 -3.01
C THR A 121 -19.60 -8.26 -1.79
N PRO A 122 -20.20 -8.35 -0.60
CA PRO A 122 -19.41 -8.16 0.61
C PRO A 122 -18.31 -9.21 0.70
N PRO A 123 -17.14 -8.83 1.13
CA PRO A 123 -16.02 -9.79 1.17
C PRO A 123 -16.28 -10.99 2.06
N THR A 124 -17.08 -10.82 3.06
CA THR A 124 -17.35 -11.92 3.99
C THR A 124 -18.51 -12.76 3.60
N ALA A 125 -19.17 -12.41 2.53
CA ALA A 125 -20.38 -13.13 2.19
C ALA A 125 -20.09 -14.51 1.76
N ASP A 126 -19.16 -14.80 1.49
CA ASP A 126 -18.91 -15.92 1.03
C ASP A 126 -18.32 -16.84 1.63
N VAL A 127 -18.23 -17.03 2.02
CA VAL A 127 -17.54 -17.92 2.52
C VAL A 127 -18.26 -19.01 2.86
N PRO A 128 -18.52 -19.52 2.85
CA PRO A 128 -19.02 -20.42 3.18
C PRO A 128 -19.82 -21.05 3.30
N THR A 129 -20.10 -20.71 3.29
CA THR A 129 -20.59 -21.10 3.25
C THR A 129 -20.70 -22.01 3.15
N ALA A 130 -20.80 -22.09 3.22
CA ALA A 130 -20.82 -22.73 3.01
C ALA A 130 -20.97 -23.64 3.12
N GLN A 131 -21.22 -23.63 3.36
CA GLN A 131 -21.29 -24.24 3.35
C GLN A 131 -21.64 -25.01 3.56
N SER A 132 -22.09 -25.02 3.82
CA SER A 132 -22.39 -25.58 4.01
C SER A 132 -22.67 -26.42 4.03
N PRO A 133 -22.75 -26.61 4.11
CA PRO A 133 -23.11 -27.38 4.19
C PRO A 133 -23.55 -28.12 4.33
N ASP A 134 -23.80 -27.82 4.53
CA ASP A 134 -24.21 -28.26 4.57
C ASP A 134 -24.67 -28.97 4.63
N GLY A 135 -24.65 -28.85 4.73
CA GLY A 135 -25.11 -29.13 4.68
C GLY A 135 -25.58 -30.00 4.81
N ASN A 136 -25.60 -30.03 4.85
CA ASN A 136 -26.01 -30.59 4.84
C ASN A 136 -26.46 -31.38 5.16
N ARG A 137 -26.48 -31.21 5.31
CA ARG A 137 -27.00 -31.78 5.49
C ARG A 137 -27.48 -32.60 5.78
N ASN A 138 -27.48 -32.66 5.91
CA ASN A 138 -27.95 -33.37 6.06
C ASN A 138 -28.36 -34.17 6.42
N THR A 139 -28.42 -34.04 6.72
CA THR A 139 -28.79 -34.73 6.95
C THR A 139 -29.13 -35.60 7.13
N ALA A 140 -29.04 -35.80 7.33
CA ALA A 140 -29.34 -36.57 7.34
C ALA A 140 -29.98 -37.01 7.45
N GLY A 141 -29.94 -36.90 7.46
CA GLY A 141 -30.89 -37.40 7.53
C GLY A 141 -30.86 -38.01 7.36
#